data_887da13b3a26f8fb2b4ef937c43fb257
#
_entry.id   887da13b3a26f8fb2b4ef937c43fb257
#
_cell.length_a   1.000
_cell.length_b   1.000
_cell.length_c   1.000
_cell.angle_alpha   90.00
_cell.angle_beta   90.00
_cell.angle_gamma   90.00
#
_symmetry.space_group_name_H-M   'P 1'
#
loop_
_entity.id
_entity.type
_entity.pdbx_description
1 polymer ?
#
loop_
_entity_poly.entity_id
_entity_poly.type
_entity_poly.pdbx_seq_one_letter_code
_entity_poly.pdbx_strand_id
1 'polypeptide(L)'
;MKLLAGERLEVVQELDLRDPETMPDALEELCKLTGVERPEEIGLNGPAVGARVTEENAGEAALRLFEVVFGRDSLTVALVVGDLFPRLLEATVLYLAGIQGREFDALREEEPGRIAHEVRDVDTDGVWGFPYYGAVDSTPLFIRAAVRAIDRRPAFAGTPVPGRDANVRGSLEAAVAWVVARLAADDLGLLSHRRANPLGLENQVWKDSWDSMSHADGTVCNHDAPVASVEAQALAYDALVEAAPQHPTPKVLLEAAGRLERAVEEHLWIEDSEGGFYAIGVDRDPKSGAPRPLETRASNMGWLLNSRLLDRPERAARRRRLVDLLFSTEFLAEGGIRTLSAREARFRPRAYHNGNVWGNDNYVISLGLARHGFNEEAQELQRRLVASCRATHRFPEFVAGGEPGTDLIAKRIVDVYDSRNGRLNRVEQPPQEIQGWTVAAMVAIEHS
;
A
#
# COMPACT_ATOMS: atom_id res chain seq x y z
N MET A 1 -15.32 -7.96 27.57
CA MET A 1 -15.04 -6.70 26.91
C MET A 1 -15.04 -5.47 27.86
N LYS A 2 -14.69 -5.65 29.12
CA LYS A 2 -14.59 -4.54 30.10
C LYS A 2 -13.25 -4.50 30.86
N LEU A 3 -12.24 -5.23 30.39
CA LEU A 3 -10.97 -5.44 31.11
C LEU A 3 -9.74 -4.70 30.54
N LEU A 4 -9.91 -3.80 29.58
CA LEU A 4 -8.77 -3.23 28.90
C LEU A 4 -8.62 -1.69 28.96
N ALA A 5 -9.58 -0.95 29.49
CA ALA A 5 -9.55 0.51 29.46
C ALA A 5 -8.71 1.17 30.58
N GLY A 6 -8.41 0.46 31.67
CA GLY A 6 -7.68 1.03 32.81
C GLY A 6 -6.17 0.81 32.79
N GLU A 7 -5.69 -0.29 32.18
CA GLU A 7 -4.28 -0.64 32.15
C GLU A 7 -3.53 -0.03 30.96
N ARG A 8 -4.25 0.45 29.92
CA ARG A 8 -3.68 0.95 28.66
C ARG A 8 -3.00 2.32 28.76
N LEU A 9 -3.50 3.21 29.61
CA LEU A 9 -2.92 4.55 29.78
C LEU A 9 -1.56 4.54 30.50
N GLU A 10 -1.33 3.58 31.40
CA GLU A 10 -0.05 3.45 32.10
C GLU A 10 1.06 2.89 31.20
N VAL A 11 0.72 1.97 30.30
CA VAL A 11 1.71 1.33 29.39
C VAL A 11 2.24 2.29 28.32
N VAL A 12 1.41 3.23 27.85
CA VAL A 12 1.86 4.24 26.87
C VAL A 12 2.80 5.26 27.50
N GLN A 13 2.68 5.53 28.79
CA GLN A 13 3.62 6.42 29.51
C GLN A 13 4.95 5.75 29.85
N GLU A 14 5.03 4.41 29.91
CA GLU A 14 6.28 3.68 30.18
C GLU A 14 7.10 3.32 28.92
N LEU A 15 6.52 3.50 27.74
CA LEU A 15 7.25 3.28 26.49
C LEU A 15 8.07 4.52 26.17
N ASP A 16 9.29 4.62 26.72
CA ASP A 16 10.28 5.56 26.20
C ASP A 16 10.65 5.14 24.77
N LEU A 17 10.06 5.84 23.81
CA LEU A 17 10.29 5.61 22.37
C LEU A 17 11.74 5.89 21.97
N ARG A 18 12.56 6.38 22.87
CA ARG A 18 13.95 6.84 22.67
C ARG A 18 14.98 6.03 23.41
N ASP A 19 14.72 4.76 23.74
CA ASP A 19 15.77 3.91 24.29
C ASP A 19 16.78 3.56 23.18
N PRO A 20 17.93 4.23 23.12
CA PRO A 20 18.89 4.06 22.02
C PRO A 20 19.61 2.71 22.04
N GLU A 21 19.52 1.94 23.13
CA GLU A 21 20.16 0.62 23.20
C GLU A 21 19.29 -0.50 22.58
N THR A 22 17.98 -0.25 22.35
CA THR A 22 17.04 -1.31 22.00
C THR A 22 16.30 -1.09 20.69
N MET A 23 16.37 0.11 20.09
CA MET A 23 15.66 0.41 18.85
C MET A 23 16.52 1.26 17.90
N PRO A 24 16.57 0.91 16.58
CA PRO A 24 17.20 1.78 15.59
C PRO A 24 16.52 3.16 15.54
N ASP A 25 17.29 4.20 15.22
CA ASP A 25 16.76 5.55 15.01
C ASP A 25 16.03 5.62 13.66
N ALA A 26 14.72 5.82 13.70
CA ALA A 26 13.89 5.85 12.50
C ALA A 26 14.24 7.02 11.57
N LEU A 27 14.63 8.16 12.12
CA LEU A 27 15.02 9.33 11.35
C LEU A 27 16.37 9.13 10.66
N GLU A 28 17.34 8.49 11.34
CA GLU A 28 18.62 8.10 10.74
C GLU A 28 18.40 7.12 9.58
N GLU A 29 17.53 6.12 9.75
CA GLU A 29 17.22 5.19 8.67
C GLU A 29 16.48 5.86 7.50
N LEU A 30 15.62 6.85 7.76
CA LEU A 30 15.01 7.66 6.70
C LEU A 30 16.07 8.46 5.92
N CYS A 31 17.08 9.03 6.60
CA CYS A 31 18.21 9.68 5.94
C CYS A 31 18.93 8.72 4.99
N LYS A 32 19.25 7.51 5.47
CA LYS A 32 19.93 6.47 4.66
C LYS A 32 19.08 6.03 3.45
N LEU A 33 17.76 5.84 3.64
CA LEU A 33 16.82 5.49 2.56
C LEU A 33 16.70 6.58 1.49
N THR A 34 16.97 7.83 1.83
CA THR A 34 16.98 8.98 0.92
C THR A 34 18.37 9.39 0.45
N GLY A 35 19.41 8.63 0.85
CA GLY A 35 20.79 8.84 0.43
C GLY A 35 21.41 10.13 0.96
N VAL A 36 21.06 10.57 2.17
CA VAL A 36 21.59 11.77 2.83
C VAL A 36 22.14 11.44 4.23
N GLU A 37 22.96 12.33 4.77
CA GLU A 37 23.57 12.16 6.09
C GLU A 37 22.77 12.84 7.21
N ARG A 38 22.02 13.89 6.89
CA ARG A 38 21.35 14.74 7.87
C ARG A 38 19.86 14.94 7.56
N PRO A 39 19.00 15.03 8.58
CA PRO A 39 17.55 15.17 8.39
C PRO A 39 17.13 16.38 7.55
N GLU A 40 17.82 17.51 7.65
CA GLU A 40 17.54 18.72 6.86
C GLU A 40 17.82 18.54 5.36
N GLU A 41 18.52 17.48 4.98
CA GLU A 41 18.87 17.13 3.60
C GLU A 41 17.86 16.15 2.96
N ILE A 42 16.94 15.57 3.75
CA ILE A 42 15.95 14.63 3.26
C ILE A 42 15.17 15.23 2.07
N GLY A 43 15.20 14.52 0.94
CA GLY A 43 14.61 14.91 -0.33
C GLY A 43 15.54 15.70 -1.27
N LEU A 44 16.82 15.95 -0.93
CA LEU A 44 17.78 16.57 -1.86
C LEU A 44 18.19 15.62 -2.99
N ASN A 45 18.32 14.32 -2.71
CA ASN A 45 18.78 13.32 -3.66
C ASN A 45 17.64 12.58 -4.39
N GLY A 46 16.38 12.91 -4.09
CA GLY A 46 15.22 12.28 -4.74
C GLY A 46 14.32 11.54 -3.76
N PRO A 47 13.52 10.55 -4.25
CA PRO A 47 12.63 9.74 -3.43
C PRO A 47 13.39 8.77 -2.52
N ALA A 48 12.71 8.26 -1.49
CA ALA A 48 13.21 7.14 -0.70
C ALA A 48 13.18 5.85 -1.56
N VAL A 49 14.18 4.99 -1.39
CA VAL A 49 14.14 3.61 -1.92
C VAL A 49 13.18 2.74 -1.10
N GLY A 50 12.73 1.61 -1.67
CA GLY A 50 11.73 0.74 -1.04
C GLY A 50 12.24 0.12 0.26
N ALA A 51 13.47 -0.37 0.27
CA ALA A 51 14.11 -0.93 1.45
C ALA A 51 15.62 -0.80 1.39
N ARG A 52 16.30 -1.10 2.49
CA ARG A 52 17.76 -1.28 2.53
C ARG A 52 18.15 -2.48 3.39
N VAL A 53 19.34 -2.95 3.17
CA VAL A 53 19.94 -4.05 3.94
C VAL A 53 20.84 -3.48 5.02
N THR A 54 20.93 -4.14 6.16
CA THR A 54 21.91 -3.79 7.20
C THR A 54 23.33 -4.11 6.75
N GLU A 55 24.34 -3.48 7.37
CA GLU A 55 25.76 -3.74 7.06
C GLU A 55 26.13 -5.22 7.25
N GLU A 56 25.52 -5.87 8.24
CA GLU A 56 25.72 -7.29 8.54
C GLU A 56 25.35 -8.20 7.35
N ASN A 57 24.29 -7.84 6.62
CA ASN A 57 23.74 -8.63 5.50
C ASN A 57 24.05 -7.99 4.12
N ALA A 58 24.91 -6.98 4.06
CA ALA A 58 25.22 -6.24 2.82
C ALA A 58 25.80 -7.11 1.68
N GLY A 59 26.33 -8.31 2.01
CA GLY A 59 26.84 -9.27 1.03
C GLY A 59 25.75 -10.11 0.34
N GLU A 60 24.50 -10.10 0.84
CA GLU A 60 23.42 -10.90 0.27
C GLU A 60 22.69 -10.16 -0.86
N ALA A 61 23.12 -10.41 -2.11
CA ALA A 61 22.58 -9.76 -3.31
C ALA A 61 21.05 -9.89 -3.42
N ALA A 62 20.46 -11.00 -2.97
CA ALA A 62 19.00 -11.20 -3.01
C ALA A 62 18.22 -10.21 -2.12
N LEU A 63 18.82 -9.73 -1.01
CA LEU A 63 18.20 -8.74 -0.14
C LEU A 63 18.27 -7.33 -0.74
N ARG A 64 19.27 -7.04 -1.57
CA ARG A 64 19.46 -5.73 -2.21
C ARG A 64 18.50 -5.46 -3.37
N LEU A 65 17.68 -6.43 -3.75
CA LEU A 65 16.69 -6.27 -4.82
C LEU A 65 15.69 -5.13 -4.57
N PHE A 66 15.49 -4.73 -3.33
CA PHE A 66 14.55 -3.67 -2.94
C PHE A 66 15.23 -2.32 -2.64
N GLU A 67 16.57 -2.23 -2.80
CA GLU A 67 17.32 -0.95 -2.70
C GLU A 67 17.15 -0.11 -3.98
N VAL A 68 15.94 0.02 -4.45
CA VAL A 68 15.56 0.76 -5.67
C VAL A 68 14.26 1.55 -5.42
N VAL A 69 13.92 2.43 -6.35
CA VAL A 69 12.69 3.20 -6.25
C VAL A 69 11.50 2.36 -6.68
N PHE A 70 10.57 2.15 -5.75
CA PHE A 70 9.23 1.65 -6.03
C PHE A 70 8.25 2.81 -5.95
N GLY A 71 7.42 2.98 -7.00
CA GLY A 71 6.48 4.10 -7.07
C GLY A 71 5.51 4.13 -5.90
N ARG A 72 4.87 2.99 -5.57
CA ARG A 72 3.97 2.84 -4.43
C ARG A 72 4.66 3.17 -3.11
N ASP A 73 5.81 2.56 -2.85
CA ASP A 73 6.53 2.65 -1.59
C ASP A 73 7.04 4.07 -1.36
N SER A 74 7.72 4.64 -2.35
CA SER A 74 8.24 6.01 -2.27
C SER A 74 7.13 7.05 -2.10
N LEU A 75 5.98 6.88 -2.78
CA LEU A 75 4.81 7.74 -2.62
C LEU A 75 4.18 7.60 -1.23
N THR A 76 4.10 6.37 -0.72
CA THR A 76 3.59 6.10 0.63
C THR A 76 4.49 6.77 1.68
N VAL A 77 5.81 6.57 1.59
CA VAL A 77 6.78 7.27 2.46
C VAL A 77 6.59 8.77 2.39
N ALA A 78 6.57 9.35 1.17
CA ALA A 78 6.43 10.78 0.97
C ALA A 78 5.09 11.34 1.49
N LEU A 79 4.00 10.59 1.38
CA LEU A 79 2.69 10.96 1.94
C LEU A 79 2.67 10.89 3.47
N VAL A 80 3.32 9.91 4.06
CA VAL A 80 3.34 9.71 5.52
C VAL A 80 4.16 10.80 6.20
N VAL A 81 5.38 11.08 5.74
CA VAL A 81 6.28 12.05 6.39
C VAL A 81 6.33 13.41 5.69
N GLY A 82 5.52 13.64 4.66
CA GLY A 82 5.60 14.85 3.82
C GLY A 82 5.28 16.17 4.55
N ASP A 83 4.61 16.12 5.70
CA ASP A 83 4.41 17.33 6.51
C ASP A 83 5.67 17.71 7.29
N LEU A 84 6.46 16.72 7.70
CA LEU A 84 7.75 16.91 8.34
C LEU A 84 8.84 17.23 7.31
N PHE A 85 8.80 16.56 6.15
CA PHE A 85 9.81 16.67 5.08
C PHE A 85 9.18 17.05 3.73
N PRO A 86 8.73 18.31 3.54
CA PRO A 86 8.06 18.73 2.30
C PRO A 86 8.93 18.56 1.04
N ARG A 87 10.25 18.64 1.17
CA ARG A 87 11.18 18.42 0.05
C ARG A 87 11.12 16.99 -0.46
N LEU A 88 10.97 16.01 0.42
CA LEU A 88 10.85 14.61 0.03
C LEU A 88 9.57 14.39 -0.80
N LEU A 89 8.47 14.99 -0.36
CA LEU A 89 7.20 14.93 -1.10
C LEU A 89 7.36 15.52 -2.51
N GLU A 90 7.93 16.72 -2.63
CA GLU A 90 8.16 17.38 -3.91
C GLU A 90 9.15 16.60 -4.80
N ALA A 91 10.26 16.10 -4.24
CA ALA A 91 11.26 15.32 -4.95
C ALA A 91 10.68 14.01 -5.49
N THR A 92 9.87 13.32 -4.69
CA THR A 92 9.19 12.07 -5.12
C THR A 92 8.23 12.34 -6.27
N VAL A 93 7.44 13.41 -6.18
CA VAL A 93 6.52 13.82 -7.28
C VAL A 93 7.31 14.14 -8.54
N LEU A 94 8.39 14.95 -8.46
CA LEU A 94 9.20 15.32 -9.63
C LEU A 94 9.87 14.11 -10.28
N TYR A 95 10.44 13.21 -9.48
CA TYR A 95 11.09 12.00 -9.98
C TYR A 95 10.12 11.13 -10.77
N LEU A 96 8.96 10.79 -10.16
CA LEU A 96 7.98 9.92 -10.79
C LEU A 96 7.28 10.60 -11.98
N ALA A 97 7.06 11.91 -11.95
CA ALA A 97 6.60 12.68 -13.10
C ALA A 97 7.61 12.60 -14.26
N GLY A 98 8.93 12.61 -13.96
CA GLY A 98 10.00 12.48 -14.96
C GLY A 98 9.92 11.18 -15.76
N ILE A 99 9.47 10.11 -15.15
CA ILE A 99 9.34 8.77 -15.74
C ILE A 99 7.88 8.32 -15.95
N GLN A 100 6.90 9.22 -15.82
CA GLN A 100 5.49 8.90 -16.05
C GLN A 100 5.26 8.34 -17.46
N GLY A 101 4.42 7.33 -17.63
CA GLY A 101 4.13 6.66 -18.89
C GLY A 101 3.68 7.61 -20.02
N ARG A 102 4.13 7.35 -21.25
CA ARG A 102 3.88 8.18 -22.46
C ARG A 102 3.22 7.41 -23.58
N GLU A 103 3.45 6.12 -23.64
CA GLU A 103 3.04 5.25 -24.75
C GLU A 103 2.41 3.96 -24.21
N PHE A 104 1.86 3.16 -25.11
CA PHE A 104 1.41 1.81 -24.79
C PHE A 104 2.53 0.82 -25.07
N ASP A 105 3.11 0.26 -24.02
CA ASP A 105 4.13 -0.79 -24.10
C ASP A 105 3.75 -1.97 -23.20
N ALA A 106 3.36 -3.07 -23.82
CA ALA A 106 2.92 -4.26 -23.11
C ALA A 106 4.04 -4.91 -22.27
N LEU A 107 5.31 -4.80 -22.68
CA LEU A 107 6.43 -5.39 -21.95
C LEU A 107 6.63 -4.72 -20.61
N ARG A 108 6.53 -3.40 -20.58
CA ARG A 108 6.69 -2.58 -19.37
C ARG A 108 5.36 -2.30 -18.66
N GLU A 109 4.24 -2.76 -19.19
CA GLU A 109 2.89 -2.38 -18.72
C GLU A 109 2.65 -0.86 -18.77
N GLU A 110 3.35 -0.15 -19.66
CA GLU A 110 3.25 1.31 -19.78
C GLU A 110 1.96 1.73 -20.47
N GLU A 111 1.34 2.77 -19.92
CA GLU A 111 0.20 3.48 -20.51
C GLU A 111 0.39 4.98 -20.33
N PRO A 112 -0.09 5.84 -21.26
CA PRO A 112 0.01 7.29 -21.11
C PRO A 112 -0.62 7.79 -19.80
N GLY A 113 0.16 8.48 -18.97
CA GLY A 113 -0.27 9.01 -17.68
C GLY A 113 -0.09 8.09 -16.49
N ARG A 114 0.16 6.79 -16.70
CA ARG A 114 0.40 5.81 -15.63
C ARG A 114 1.71 6.07 -14.90
N ILE A 115 1.77 5.83 -13.60
CA ILE A 115 2.98 6.00 -12.78
C ILE A 115 3.69 4.65 -12.63
N ALA A 116 5.02 4.68 -12.71
CA ALA A 116 5.85 3.50 -12.60
C ALA A 116 5.69 2.79 -11.24
N HIS A 117 5.70 1.46 -11.30
CA HIS A 117 5.73 0.61 -10.11
C HIS A 117 7.17 0.45 -9.60
N GLU A 118 8.10 0.19 -10.51
CA GLU A 118 9.47 -0.15 -10.15
C GLU A 118 10.46 0.42 -11.16
N VAL A 119 11.59 0.92 -10.65
CA VAL A 119 12.66 1.53 -11.45
C VAL A 119 13.97 0.83 -11.14
N ARG A 120 14.56 0.20 -12.15
CA ARG A 120 15.89 -0.43 -12.05
C ARG A 120 16.78 0.01 -13.20
N ASP A 121 18.07 0.03 -12.93
CA ASP A 121 19.12 0.23 -13.95
C ASP A 121 19.75 -1.13 -14.28
N VAL A 122 18.92 -2.06 -14.75
CA VAL A 122 19.35 -3.41 -15.14
C VAL A 122 18.58 -3.86 -16.38
N ASP A 123 19.25 -4.61 -17.24
CA ASP A 123 18.60 -5.38 -18.30
C ASP A 123 18.14 -6.73 -17.70
N THR A 124 16.89 -7.05 -17.87
CA THR A 124 16.27 -8.28 -17.38
C THR A 124 16.09 -9.33 -18.47
N ASP A 125 16.92 -9.29 -19.51
CA ASP A 125 16.89 -10.24 -20.65
C ASP A 125 15.49 -10.31 -21.32
N GLY A 126 14.77 -9.18 -21.34
CA GLY A 126 13.44 -9.08 -21.99
C GLY A 126 12.27 -9.69 -21.21
N VAL A 127 12.46 -10.07 -19.94
CA VAL A 127 11.37 -10.55 -19.08
C VAL A 127 10.46 -9.38 -18.66
N TRP A 128 11.09 -8.30 -18.19
CA TRP A 128 10.44 -7.02 -17.88
C TRP A 128 11.27 -5.90 -18.48
N GLY A 129 10.62 -4.81 -18.91
CA GLY A 129 11.31 -3.57 -19.21
C GLY A 129 11.19 -2.60 -18.02
N PHE A 130 12.23 -1.77 -17.80
CA PHE A 130 12.19 -0.72 -16.78
C PHE A 130 12.22 0.68 -17.42
N PRO A 131 11.53 1.67 -16.81
CA PRO A 131 10.61 1.55 -15.67
C PRO A 131 9.47 0.59 -15.95
N TYR A 132 9.08 -0.23 -14.95
CA TYR A 132 7.94 -1.15 -15.02
C TYR A 132 6.69 -0.48 -14.40
N TYR A 133 5.54 -0.61 -15.07
CA TYR A 133 4.33 0.14 -14.68
C TYR A 133 3.20 -0.75 -14.13
N GLY A 134 3.45 -2.02 -13.89
CA GLY A 134 2.45 -2.99 -13.43
C GLY A 134 1.96 -2.77 -12.00
N ALA A 135 1.41 -1.59 -11.71
CA ALA A 135 0.70 -1.26 -10.47
C ALA A 135 -0.42 -0.27 -10.77
N VAL A 136 -1.62 -0.49 -10.25
CA VAL A 136 -2.75 0.43 -10.44
C VAL A 136 -2.88 1.44 -9.29
N ASP A 137 -2.26 1.19 -8.16
CA ASP A 137 -2.29 2.02 -6.95
C ASP A 137 -1.25 3.16 -6.95
N SER A 138 -0.12 3.01 -7.67
CA SER A 138 0.90 4.06 -7.77
C SER A 138 0.35 5.36 -8.38
N THR A 139 -0.53 5.26 -9.36
CA THR A 139 -1.08 6.47 -10.03
C THR A 139 -2.03 7.27 -9.13
N PRO A 140 -3.01 6.68 -8.43
CA PRO A 140 -3.78 7.38 -7.39
C PRO A 140 -2.93 7.97 -6.27
N LEU A 141 -1.92 7.25 -5.79
CA LEU A 141 -0.99 7.78 -4.77
C LEU A 141 -0.21 8.99 -5.27
N PHE A 142 0.25 8.97 -6.53
CA PHE A 142 0.92 10.12 -7.15
C PHE A 142 -0.01 11.34 -7.25
N ILE A 143 -1.27 11.16 -7.65
CA ILE A 143 -2.25 12.25 -7.69
C ILE A 143 -2.36 12.90 -6.31
N ARG A 144 -2.54 12.12 -5.25
CA ARG A 144 -2.63 12.60 -3.87
C ARG A 144 -1.37 13.33 -3.42
N ALA A 145 -0.19 12.78 -3.73
CA ALA A 145 1.10 13.42 -3.41
C ALA A 145 1.28 14.74 -4.15
N ALA A 146 0.96 14.80 -5.44
CA ALA A 146 1.07 16.01 -6.24
C ALA A 146 0.10 17.10 -5.77
N VAL A 147 -1.16 16.72 -5.48
CA VAL A 147 -2.17 17.64 -4.91
C VAL A 147 -1.67 18.23 -3.60
N ARG A 148 -1.21 17.38 -2.66
CA ARG A 148 -0.71 17.82 -1.36
C ARG A 148 0.51 18.75 -1.47
N ALA A 149 1.44 18.44 -2.39
CA ALA A 149 2.60 19.29 -2.63
C ALA A 149 2.20 20.66 -3.21
N ILE A 150 1.23 20.69 -4.13
CA ILE A 150 0.69 21.94 -4.72
C ILE A 150 -0.08 22.73 -3.66
N ASP A 151 -0.91 22.10 -2.81
CA ASP A 151 -1.65 22.79 -1.75
C ASP A 151 -0.70 23.47 -0.75
N ARG A 152 0.41 22.82 -0.42
CA ARG A 152 1.45 23.41 0.45
C ARG A 152 2.22 24.55 -0.22
N ARG A 153 2.54 24.41 -1.50
CA ARG A 153 3.29 25.40 -2.28
C ARG A 153 2.69 25.53 -3.69
N PRO A 154 1.71 26.43 -3.88
CA PRO A 154 1.00 26.57 -5.17
C PRO A 154 1.90 26.78 -6.39
N ALA A 155 3.06 27.45 -6.21
CA ALA A 155 4.04 27.61 -7.28
C ALA A 155 4.65 26.28 -7.78
N PHE A 156 4.57 25.21 -7.00
CA PHE A 156 5.06 23.88 -7.37
C PHE A 156 4.35 23.33 -8.60
N ALA A 157 3.09 23.68 -8.81
CA ALA A 157 2.33 23.30 -10.00
C ALA A 157 3.01 23.67 -11.33
N GLY A 158 3.71 24.82 -11.35
CA GLY A 158 4.46 25.29 -12.52
C GLY A 158 5.89 24.78 -12.63
N THR A 159 6.37 23.99 -11.66
CA THR A 159 7.75 23.47 -11.68
C THR A 159 7.96 22.57 -12.89
N PRO A 160 9.00 22.81 -13.72
CA PRO A 160 9.34 21.95 -14.83
C PRO A 160 9.69 20.54 -14.37
N VAL A 161 9.19 19.54 -15.09
CA VAL A 161 9.50 18.13 -14.82
C VAL A 161 10.82 17.76 -15.51
N PRO A 162 11.80 17.20 -14.79
CA PRO A 162 13.07 16.79 -15.36
C PRO A 162 12.92 15.86 -16.56
N GLY A 163 13.62 16.15 -17.67
CA GLY A 163 13.59 15.31 -18.87
C GLY A 163 12.28 15.36 -19.67
N ARG A 164 11.38 16.34 -19.40
CA ARG A 164 10.08 16.46 -20.07
C ARG A 164 9.77 17.90 -20.49
N ASP A 165 9.04 18.02 -21.57
CA ASP A 165 8.37 19.28 -21.94
C ASP A 165 7.00 19.33 -21.25
N ALA A 166 7.03 19.37 -19.92
CA ALA A 166 5.85 19.38 -19.05
C ALA A 166 6.20 20.00 -17.69
N ASN A 167 5.19 20.37 -16.94
CA ASN A 167 5.30 20.77 -15.54
C ASN A 167 4.50 19.82 -14.64
N VAL A 168 4.61 19.99 -13.34
CA VAL A 168 3.92 19.15 -12.33
C VAL A 168 2.41 19.11 -12.56
N ARG A 169 1.80 20.26 -12.93
CA ARG A 169 0.35 20.30 -13.22
C ARG A 169 -0.01 19.41 -14.40
N GLY A 170 0.74 19.48 -15.50
CA GLY A 170 0.50 18.63 -16.67
C GLY A 170 0.63 17.13 -16.33
N SER A 171 1.61 16.76 -15.49
CA SER A 171 1.76 15.39 -15.02
C SER A 171 0.60 14.94 -14.12
N LEU A 172 0.11 15.82 -13.25
CA LEU A 172 -1.08 15.56 -12.42
C LEU A 172 -2.32 15.35 -13.31
N GLU A 173 -2.55 16.21 -14.30
CA GLU A 173 -3.68 16.10 -15.23
C GLU A 173 -3.61 14.80 -16.05
N ALA A 174 -2.42 14.39 -16.49
CA ALA A 174 -2.22 13.12 -17.20
C ALA A 174 -2.53 11.90 -16.30
N ALA A 175 -2.10 11.92 -15.03
CA ALA A 175 -2.40 10.87 -14.07
C ALA A 175 -3.92 10.78 -13.77
N VAL A 176 -4.58 11.93 -13.58
CA VAL A 176 -6.04 12.00 -13.41
C VAL A 176 -6.77 11.45 -14.62
N ALA A 177 -6.34 11.85 -15.83
CA ALA A 177 -6.94 11.34 -17.08
C ALA A 177 -6.81 9.81 -17.20
N TRP A 178 -5.67 9.25 -16.80
CA TRP A 178 -5.48 7.79 -16.78
C TRP A 178 -6.47 7.11 -15.84
N VAL A 179 -6.63 7.58 -14.59
CA VAL A 179 -7.58 7.00 -13.63
C VAL A 179 -9.00 7.08 -14.16
N VAL A 180 -9.43 8.25 -14.66
CA VAL A 180 -10.79 8.45 -15.20
C VAL A 180 -11.05 7.53 -16.40
N ALA A 181 -10.07 7.39 -17.30
CA ALA A 181 -10.17 6.52 -18.47
C ALA A 181 -10.27 5.03 -18.08
N ARG A 182 -9.48 4.59 -17.09
CA ARG A 182 -9.54 3.20 -16.59
C ARG A 182 -10.89 2.88 -15.96
N LEU A 183 -11.41 3.78 -15.11
CA LEU A 183 -12.75 3.63 -14.52
C LEU A 183 -13.86 3.62 -15.57
N ALA A 184 -13.72 4.39 -16.65
CA ALA A 184 -14.71 4.42 -17.73
C ALA A 184 -14.64 3.20 -18.66
N ALA A 185 -13.48 2.55 -18.77
CA ALA A 185 -13.26 1.38 -19.60
C ALA A 185 -13.64 0.06 -18.90
N ASP A 186 -13.71 0.05 -17.58
CA ASP A 186 -14.11 -1.12 -16.80
C ASP A 186 -15.63 -1.27 -16.77
N ASP A 187 -16.13 -2.46 -17.04
CA ASP A 187 -17.57 -2.77 -17.14
C ASP A 187 -18.32 -2.64 -15.80
N LEU A 188 -17.58 -2.72 -14.67
CA LEU A 188 -18.13 -2.49 -13.33
C LEU A 188 -17.88 -1.04 -12.84
N GLY A 189 -17.10 -0.25 -13.57
CA GLY A 189 -16.71 1.11 -13.15
C GLY A 189 -15.70 1.11 -11.99
N LEU A 190 -14.94 0.05 -11.84
CA LEU A 190 -13.88 -0.11 -10.83
C LEU A 190 -12.50 0.12 -11.44
N LEU A 191 -11.52 0.49 -10.62
CA LEU A 191 -10.12 0.51 -11.01
C LEU A 191 -9.58 -0.92 -10.96
N SER A 192 -9.63 -1.59 -12.10
CA SER A 192 -9.17 -2.97 -12.26
C SER A 192 -7.79 -3.04 -12.90
N HIS A 193 -7.10 -4.17 -12.70
CA HIS A 193 -5.87 -4.54 -13.36
C HIS A 193 -6.02 -5.87 -14.10
N ARG A 194 -5.25 -6.02 -15.15
CA ARG A 194 -4.95 -7.27 -15.84
C ARG A 194 -3.62 -7.08 -16.50
N ARG A 195 -2.65 -7.98 -16.23
CA ARG A 195 -1.33 -7.88 -16.85
C ARG A 195 -1.41 -7.97 -18.37
N ALA A 196 -0.68 -7.08 -19.05
CA ALA A 196 -0.48 -7.15 -20.49
C ALA A 196 0.75 -8.00 -20.85
N ASN A 197 1.79 -7.97 -20.00
CA ASN A 197 2.95 -8.83 -20.09
C ASN A 197 2.64 -10.18 -19.41
N PRO A 198 2.67 -11.32 -20.14
CA PRO A 198 2.43 -12.65 -19.54
C PRO A 198 3.39 -13.01 -18.39
N LEU A 199 4.57 -12.38 -18.35
CA LEU A 199 5.57 -12.55 -17.31
C LEU A 199 5.53 -11.44 -16.25
N GLY A 200 4.63 -10.46 -16.40
CA GLY A 200 4.42 -9.38 -15.43
C GLY A 200 3.68 -9.85 -14.18
N LEU A 201 3.54 -8.94 -13.20
CA LEU A 201 2.81 -9.20 -11.95
C LEU A 201 1.34 -9.54 -12.23
N GLU A 202 0.90 -10.67 -11.69
CA GLU A 202 -0.51 -11.10 -11.76
C GLU A 202 -1.41 -10.13 -11.00
N ASN A 203 -1.02 -9.76 -9.78
CA ASN A 203 -1.71 -8.79 -8.94
C ASN A 203 -0.93 -7.47 -8.94
N GLN A 204 -1.53 -6.42 -9.50
CA GLN A 204 -0.91 -5.10 -9.68
C GLN A 204 -1.38 -4.11 -8.60
N VAL A 205 -1.34 -4.54 -7.34
CA VAL A 205 -1.75 -3.82 -6.13
C VAL A 205 -0.75 -4.10 -5.01
N TRP A 206 -0.91 -3.51 -3.82
CA TRP A 206 0.08 -3.67 -2.76
C TRP A 206 0.32 -5.13 -2.32
N LYS A 207 -0.71 -5.98 -2.37
CA LYS A 207 -0.58 -7.43 -2.22
C LYS A 207 -0.30 -8.09 -3.57
N ASP A 208 0.91 -7.90 -4.08
CA ASP A 208 1.29 -8.25 -5.45
C ASP A 208 1.69 -9.73 -5.65
N SER A 209 1.77 -10.54 -4.59
CA SER A 209 2.01 -11.99 -4.78
C SER A 209 0.84 -12.64 -5.53
N TRP A 210 1.17 -13.58 -6.43
CA TRP A 210 0.22 -14.22 -7.34
C TRP A 210 -1.00 -14.83 -6.65
N ASP A 211 -0.85 -15.27 -5.41
CA ASP A 211 -1.88 -15.97 -4.63
C ASP A 211 -2.56 -15.12 -3.56
N SER A 212 -2.32 -13.81 -3.54
CA SER A 212 -2.83 -12.90 -2.52
C SER A 212 -4.32 -12.60 -2.67
N MET A 213 -4.85 -12.71 -3.88
CA MET A 213 -6.25 -12.49 -4.19
C MET A 213 -6.95 -13.83 -4.42
N SER A 214 -7.88 -14.21 -3.56
CA SER A 214 -8.52 -15.52 -3.61
C SER A 214 -10.00 -15.48 -3.20
N HIS A 215 -10.74 -16.52 -3.57
CA HIS A 215 -12.09 -16.80 -3.10
C HIS A 215 -12.05 -17.47 -1.71
N ALA A 216 -13.18 -17.48 -1.02
CA ALA A 216 -13.34 -18.07 0.32
C ALA A 216 -12.97 -19.57 0.37
N ASP A 217 -13.12 -20.29 -0.75
CA ASP A 217 -12.73 -21.70 -0.88
C ASP A 217 -11.21 -21.89 -1.08
N GLY A 218 -10.44 -20.79 -1.18
CA GLY A 218 -9.02 -20.80 -1.43
C GLY A 218 -8.61 -20.83 -2.91
N THR A 219 -9.56 -20.85 -3.84
CA THR A 219 -9.25 -20.72 -5.27
C THR A 219 -8.71 -19.33 -5.56
N VAL A 220 -7.58 -19.23 -6.25
CA VAL A 220 -6.98 -17.95 -6.66
C VAL A 220 -7.87 -17.27 -7.68
N CYS A 221 -7.89 -15.94 -7.67
CA CYS A 221 -8.67 -15.14 -8.61
C CYS A 221 -8.31 -15.43 -10.07
N ASN A 222 -9.21 -15.12 -10.98
CA ASN A 222 -8.99 -15.30 -12.41
C ASN A 222 -8.10 -14.19 -12.97
N HIS A 223 -6.77 -14.42 -13.03
CA HIS A 223 -5.80 -13.47 -13.57
C HIS A 223 -5.90 -13.25 -15.09
N ASP A 224 -6.64 -14.08 -15.83
CA ASP A 224 -6.86 -13.90 -17.27
C ASP A 224 -7.93 -12.84 -17.57
N ALA A 225 -8.61 -12.34 -16.54
CA ALA A 225 -9.65 -11.33 -16.61
C ALA A 225 -9.31 -10.12 -15.71
N PRO A 226 -10.02 -8.97 -15.84
CA PRO A 226 -9.85 -7.87 -14.92
C PRO A 226 -10.15 -8.27 -13.47
N VAL A 227 -9.24 -7.86 -12.57
CA VAL A 227 -9.36 -8.01 -11.11
C VAL A 227 -9.33 -6.62 -10.49
N ALA A 228 -10.26 -6.32 -9.59
CA ALA A 228 -10.29 -5.06 -8.86
C ALA A 228 -10.18 -5.33 -7.36
N SER A 229 -9.17 -4.78 -6.69
CA SER A 229 -9.00 -4.87 -5.24
C SER A 229 -9.68 -3.70 -4.54
N VAL A 230 -10.14 -3.90 -3.31
CA VAL A 230 -10.96 -2.92 -2.58
C VAL A 230 -10.16 -1.68 -2.16
N GLU A 231 -8.90 -1.84 -1.75
CA GLU A 231 -8.05 -0.70 -1.34
C GLU A 231 -7.66 0.20 -2.52
N ALA A 232 -7.48 -0.37 -3.71
CA ALA A 232 -7.21 0.44 -4.90
C ALA A 232 -8.39 1.36 -5.24
N GLN A 233 -9.63 0.93 -4.95
CA GLN A 233 -10.82 1.77 -5.10
C GLN A 233 -10.81 2.94 -4.11
N ALA A 234 -10.43 2.68 -2.87
CA ALA A 234 -10.29 3.72 -1.84
C ALA A 234 -9.26 4.79 -2.27
N LEU A 235 -8.10 4.37 -2.75
CA LEU A 235 -7.05 5.27 -3.25
C LEU A 235 -7.51 6.07 -4.47
N ALA A 236 -8.19 5.44 -5.43
CA ALA A 236 -8.70 6.10 -6.62
C ALA A 236 -9.80 7.13 -6.29
N TYR A 237 -10.71 6.77 -5.39
CA TYR A 237 -11.77 7.68 -4.92
C TYR A 237 -11.17 8.94 -4.29
N ASP A 238 -10.25 8.76 -3.33
CA ASP A 238 -9.60 9.88 -2.66
C ASP A 238 -8.81 10.75 -3.63
N ALA A 239 -8.07 10.14 -4.57
CA ALA A 239 -7.32 10.86 -5.58
C ALA A 239 -8.22 11.78 -6.44
N LEU A 240 -9.37 11.28 -6.87
CA LEU A 240 -10.33 12.07 -7.66
C LEU A 240 -10.95 13.22 -6.85
N VAL A 241 -11.34 12.94 -5.60
CA VAL A 241 -11.96 13.95 -4.72
C VAL A 241 -10.94 15.03 -4.34
N GLU A 242 -9.70 14.64 -4.01
CA GLU A 242 -8.63 15.57 -3.64
C GLU A 242 -8.15 16.41 -4.83
N ALA A 243 -8.10 15.84 -6.05
CA ALA A 243 -7.71 16.57 -7.23
C ALA A 243 -8.80 17.53 -7.76
N ALA A 244 -10.08 17.28 -7.49
CA ALA A 244 -11.19 18.02 -8.05
C ALA A 244 -11.10 19.55 -7.87
N PRO A 245 -10.76 20.11 -6.67
CA PRO A 245 -10.68 21.55 -6.47
C PRO A 245 -9.63 22.25 -7.35
N GLN A 246 -8.61 21.53 -7.77
CA GLN A 246 -7.49 22.05 -8.56
C GLN A 246 -7.60 21.73 -10.06
N HIS A 247 -8.59 20.92 -10.46
CA HIS A 247 -8.76 20.45 -11.84
C HIS A 247 -9.62 21.40 -12.67
N PRO A 248 -9.33 21.59 -13.99
CA PRO A 248 -10.14 22.44 -14.87
C PRO A 248 -11.62 22.04 -14.95
N THR A 249 -11.91 20.74 -14.76
CA THR A 249 -13.27 20.20 -14.82
C THR A 249 -13.60 19.40 -13.54
N PRO A 250 -13.75 20.06 -12.37
CA PRO A 250 -13.95 19.37 -11.09
C PRO A 250 -15.18 18.46 -11.08
N LYS A 251 -16.25 18.86 -11.78
CA LYS A 251 -17.50 18.11 -11.87
C LYS A 251 -17.29 16.71 -12.47
N VAL A 252 -16.43 16.58 -13.49
CA VAL A 252 -16.12 15.28 -14.12
C VAL A 252 -15.48 14.31 -13.12
N LEU A 253 -14.55 14.80 -12.30
CA LEU A 253 -13.88 14.00 -11.29
C LEU A 253 -14.84 13.55 -10.18
N LEU A 254 -15.66 14.48 -9.69
CA LEU A 254 -16.65 14.17 -8.65
C LEU A 254 -17.74 13.20 -9.14
N GLU A 255 -18.15 13.30 -10.41
CA GLU A 255 -19.06 12.33 -11.03
C GLU A 255 -18.40 10.95 -11.18
N ALA A 256 -17.12 10.90 -11.56
CA ALA A 256 -16.36 9.64 -11.62
C ALA A 256 -16.21 9.03 -10.22
N ALA A 257 -15.85 9.81 -9.21
CA ALA A 257 -15.79 9.37 -7.82
C ALA A 257 -17.15 8.85 -7.33
N GLY A 258 -18.25 9.54 -7.62
CA GLY A 258 -19.60 9.09 -7.25
C GLY A 258 -20.04 7.80 -7.98
N ARG A 259 -19.60 7.55 -9.21
CA ARG A 259 -19.80 6.26 -9.87
C ARG A 259 -19.00 5.16 -9.21
N LEU A 260 -17.71 5.43 -8.92
CA LEU A 260 -16.82 4.50 -8.22
C LEU A 260 -17.37 4.12 -6.82
N GLU A 261 -17.86 5.11 -6.06
CA GLU A 261 -18.49 4.83 -4.76
C GLU A 261 -19.66 3.85 -4.88
N ARG A 262 -20.55 4.05 -5.88
CA ARG A 262 -21.67 3.12 -6.09
C ARG A 262 -21.21 1.72 -6.52
N ALA A 263 -20.20 1.65 -7.40
CA ALA A 263 -19.62 0.37 -7.83
C ALA A 263 -18.99 -0.43 -6.67
N VAL A 264 -18.29 0.26 -5.76
CA VAL A 264 -17.73 -0.36 -4.54
C VAL A 264 -18.85 -0.95 -3.67
N GLU A 265 -19.93 -0.22 -3.48
CA GLU A 265 -21.05 -0.69 -2.69
C GLU A 265 -21.82 -1.85 -3.32
N GLU A 266 -21.95 -1.84 -4.63
CA GLU A 266 -22.66 -2.85 -5.39
C GLU A 266 -21.87 -4.16 -5.51
N HIS A 267 -20.55 -4.06 -5.72
CA HIS A 267 -19.75 -5.23 -6.11
C HIS A 267 -18.81 -5.75 -5.01
N LEU A 268 -18.52 -4.95 -3.98
CA LEU A 268 -17.53 -5.32 -2.96
C LEU A 268 -18.11 -5.46 -1.55
N TRP A 269 -19.29 -4.89 -1.25
CA TRP A 269 -19.93 -5.11 0.05
C TRP A 269 -20.64 -6.47 0.06
N ILE A 270 -20.26 -7.34 1.01
CA ILE A 270 -20.88 -8.65 1.23
C ILE A 270 -21.69 -8.61 2.51
N GLU A 271 -22.98 -8.89 2.39
CA GLU A 271 -23.84 -9.10 3.56
C GLU A 271 -23.67 -10.53 4.07
N ASP A 272 -23.44 -10.69 5.36
CA ASP A 272 -23.39 -11.97 6.02
C ASP A 272 -24.20 -11.95 7.34
N SER A 273 -24.29 -13.10 8.02
CA SER A 273 -25.03 -13.21 9.29
C SER A 273 -24.38 -12.44 10.45
N GLU A 274 -23.14 -11.95 10.28
CA GLU A 274 -22.38 -11.22 11.28
C GLU A 274 -22.40 -9.70 11.02
N GLY A 275 -23.10 -9.21 9.98
CA GLY A 275 -23.25 -7.79 9.66
C GLY A 275 -22.43 -7.30 8.48
N GLY A 276 -21.81 -8.21 7.74
CA GLY A 276 -21.13 -7.94 6.48
C GLY A 276 -19.67 -7.47 6.59
N PHE A 277 -19.02 -7.40 5.43
CA PHE A 277 -17.63 -6.93 5.25
C PHE A 277 -17.40 -6.52 3.79
N TYR A 278 -16.30 -5.81 3.51
CA TYR A 278 -15.88 -5.61 2.12
C TYR A 278 -14.98 -6.76 1.67
N ALA A 279 -15.38 -7.43 0.58
CA ALA A 279 -14.56 -8.44 -0.09
C ALA A 279 -13.18 -7.88 -0.46
N ILE A 280 -12.16 -8.73 -0.48
CA ILE A 280 -10.80 -8.29 -0.87
C ILE A 280 -10.79 -7.70 -2.29
N GLY A 281 -11.70 -8.15 -3.15
CA GLY A 281 -11.82 -7.68 -4.52
C GLY A 281 -12.94 -8.36 -5.29
N VAL A 282 -12.94 -8.16 -6.60
CA VAL A 282 -13.83 -8.81 -7.54
C VAL A 282 -13.05 -9.26 -8.78
N ASP A 283 -13.31 -10.48 -9.24
CA ASP A 283 -12.81 -11.00 -10.51
C ASP A 283 -13.96 -11.29 -11.49
N ARG A 284 -13.69 -12.09 -12.52
CA ARG A 284 -14.69 -12.56 -13.48
C ARG A 284 -14.69 -14.08 -13.50
N ASP A 285 -15.88 -14.67 -13.46
CA ASP A 285 -16.04 -16.11 -13.64
C ASP A 285 -15.47 -16.54 -15.00
N PRO A 286 -14.57 -17.55 -15.04
CA PRO A 286 -13.86 -17.90 -16.28
C PRO A 286 -14.77 -18.50 -17.38
N LYS A 287 -16.00 -18.93 -17.05
CA LYS A 287 -16.93 -19.52 -18.02
C LYS A 287 -17.94 -18.52 -18.52
N SER A 288 -18.55 -17.75 -17.62
CA SER A 288 -19.63 -16.82 -17.94
C SER A 288 -19.15 -15.37 -18.16
N GLY A 289 -17.95 -15.00 -17.66
CA GLY A 289 -17.48 -13.63 -17.62
C GLY A 289 -18.19 -12.77 -16.56
N ALA A 290 -19.13 -13.32 -15.80
CA ALA A 290 -19.88 -12.57 -14.81
C ALA A 290 -18.99 -12.09 -13.65
N PRO A 291 -19.27 -10.91 -13.06
CA PRO A 291 -18.58 -10.45 -11.85
C PRO A 291 -18.72 -11.47 -10.72
N ARG A 292 -17.61 -11.72 -10.03
CA ARG A 292 -17.56 -12.67 -8.93
C ARG A 292 -16.75 -12.06 -7.77
N PRO A 293 -17.41 -11.64 -6.67
CA PRO A 293 -16.72 -11.14 -5.50
C PRO A 293 -15.75 -12.19 -4.94
N LEU A 294 -14.58 -11.74 -4.55
CA LEU A 294 -13.62 -12.52 -3.78
C LEU A 294 -14.01 -12.41 -2.32
N GLU A 295 -14.95 -13.23 -1.87
CA GLU A 295 -15.57 -13.17 -0.54
C GLU A 295 -14.62 -13.58 0.58
N THR A 296 -13.42 -13.02 0.53
CA THR A 296 -12.32 -13.27 1.47
C THR A 296 -12.14 -12.06 2.37
N ARG A 297 -12.13 -12.31 3.68
CA ARG A 297 -11.89 -11.30 4.70
C ARG A 297 -10.39 -11.02 4.80
N ALA A 298 -9.99 -9.83 4.36
CA ALA A 298 -8.60 -9.39 4.35
C ALA A 298 -8.44 -7.99 4.95
N SER A 299 -7.26 -7.66 5.43
CA SER A 299 -6.96 -6.33 5.99
C SER A 299 -7.19 -5.17 5.01
N ASN A 300 -7.20 -5.46 3.69
CA ASN A 300 -7.48 -4.49 2.63
C ASN A 300 -8.77 -3.67 2.89
N MET A 301 -9.80 -4.27 3.49
CA MET A 301 -11.03 -3.54 3.88
C MET A 301 -10.78 -2.44 4.90
N GLY A 302 -9.72 -2.57 5.70
CA GLY A 302 -9.32 -1.56 6.70
C GLY A 302 -8.82 -0.26 6.08
N TRP A 303 -8.33 -0.27 4.83
CA TRP A 303 -7.92 0.92 4.10
C TRP A 303 -9.07 1.86 3.79
N LEU A 304 -10.30 1.32 3.69
CA LEU A 304 -11.50 2.12 3.50
C LEU A 304 -11.77 3.04 4.71
N LEU A 305 -11.33 2.65 5.93
CA LEU A 305 -11.41 3.52 7.10
C LEU A 305 -10.56 4.79 6.93
N ASN A 306 -9.45 4.72 6.19
CA ASN A 306 -8.62 5.89 5.89
C ASN A 306 -9.08 6.66 4.64
N SER A 307 -10.13 6.20 3.96
CA SER A 307 -10.70 6.83 2.78
C SER A 307 -11.96 7.61 3.08
N ARG A 308 -12.19 8.67 2.29
CA ARG A 308 -13.43 9.45 2.29
C ARG A 308 -14.65 8.65 1.81
N LEU A 309 -14.45 7.47 1.21
CA LEU A 309 -15.54 6.55 0.85
C LEU A 309 -16.46 6.23 2.02
N LEU A 310 -15.91 6.12 3.23
CA LEU A 310 -16.70 5.80 4.42
C LEU A 310 -17.07 7.02 5.28
N ASP A 311 -16.80 8.26 4.84
CA ASP A 311 -17.07 9.48 5.64
C ASP A 311 -18.57 9.72 5.89
N ARG A 312 -19.44 9.29 5.00
CA ARG A 312 -20.87 9.54 5.10
C ARG A 312 -21.46 8.99 6.40
N PRO A 313 -22.35 9.74 7.09
CA PRO A 313 -23.00 9.29 8.32
C PRO A 313 -23.69 7.93 8.20
N GLU A 314 -24.29 7.63 7.04
CA GLU A 314 -24.98 6.37 6.74
C GLU A 314 -24.04 5.16 6.80
N ARG A 315 -22.73 5.39 6.70
CA ARG A 315 -21.68 4.34 6.77
C ARG A 315 -21.22 4.07 8.22
N ALA A 316 -21.73 4.78 9.23
CA ALA A 316 -21.26 4.63 10.61
C ALA A 316 -21.36 3.18 11.12
N ALA A 317 -22.44 2.47 10.82
CA ALA A 317 -22.61 1.07 11.19
C ALA A 317 -21.56 0.16 10.52
N ARG A 318 -21.25 0.39 9.23
CA ARG A 318 -20.22 -0.35 8.51
C ARG A 318 -18.82 -0.06 9.07
N ARG A 319 -18.49 1.20 9.36
CA ARG A 319 -17.21 1.54 10.02
C ARG A 319 -17.06 0.79 11.34
N ARG A 320 -18.09 0.82 12.20
CA ARG A 320 -18.05 0.07 13.47
C ARG A 320 -17.88 -1.41 13.24
N ARG A 321 -18.61 -2.00 12.29
CA ARG A 321 -18.48 -3.42 11.93
C ARG A 321 -17.06 -3.77 11.46
N LEU A 322 -16.43 -2.95 10.61
CA LEU A 322 -15.06 -3.18 10.15
C LEU A 322 -14.08 -3.14 11.34
N VAL A 323 -14.23 -2.20 12.26
CA VAL A 323 -13.39 -2.11 13.47
C VAL A 323 -13.56 -3.35 14.33
N ASP A 324 -14.80 -3.76 14.62
CA ASP A 324 -15.09 -4.96 15.42
C ASP A 324 -14.47 -6.22 14.78
N LEU A 325 -14.53 -6.34 13.46
CA LEU A 325 -13.96 -7.45 12.71
C LEU A 325 -12.43 -7.44 12.76
N LEU A 326 -11.80 -6.31 12.45
CA LEU A 326 -10.34 -6.17 12.40
C LEU A 326 -9.70 -6.36 13.80
N PHE A 327 -10.42 -6.05 14.88
CA PHE A 327 -9.99 -6.26 16.26
C PHE A 327 -10.45 -7.59 16.87
N SER A 328 -11.09 -8.45 16.08
CA SER A 328 -11.45 -9.80 16.50
C SER A 328 -10.22 -10.73 16.53
N THR A 329 -10.38 -11.90 17.18
CA THR A 329 -9.31 -12.92 17.25
C THR A 329 -8.91 -13.48 15.88
N GLU A 330 -9.77 -13.35 14.88
CA GLU A 330 -9.43 -13.82 13.53
C GLU A 330 -8.43 -12.89 12.80
N PHE A 331 -8.31 -11.63 13.21
CA PHE A 331 -7.38 -10.68 12.61
C PHE A 331 -6.29 -10.20 13.54
N LEU A 332 -6.58 -9.95 14.83
CA LEU A 332 -5.61 -9.35 15.73
C LEU A 332 -4.60 -10.39 16.22
N ALA A 333 -3.35 -10.19 15.85
CA ALA A 333 -2.16 -10.97 16.24
C ALA A 333 -1.26 -10.16 17.18
N GLU A 334 -0.14 -10.73 17.62
CA GLU A 334 0.85 -10.05 18.46
C GLU A 334 1.34 -8.74 17.82
N GLY A 335 1.76 -8.79 16.56
CA GLY A 335 2.32 -7.64 15.84
C GLY A 335 1.27 -6.63 15.33
N GLY A 336 -0.04 -6.96 15.36
CA GLY A 336 -1.11 -6.13 14.80
C GLY A 336 -2.14 -6.93 14.03
N ILE A 337 -2.80 -6.30 13.05
CA ILE A 337 -3.81 -6.90 12.18
C ILE A 337 -3.10 -7.73 11.10
N ARG A 338 -3.50 -9.00 10.99
CA ARG A 338 -3.06 -9.93 9.93
C ARG A 338 -3.57 -9.49 8.58
N THR A 339 -2.80 -9.75 7.54
CA THR A 339 -3.21 -9.49 6.15
C THR A 339 -4.43 -10.29 5.72
N LEU A 340 -4.68 -11.45 6.35
CA LEU A 340 -5.80 -12.34 6.05
C LEU A 340 -6.41 -12.87 7.35
N SER A 341 -7.74 -12.98 7.40
CA SER A 341 -8.45 -13.58 8.53
C SER A 341 -8.00 -15.03 8.75
N ALA A 342 -7.82 -15.43 10.01
CA ALA A 342 -7.46 -16.80 10.37
C ALA A 342 -8.52 -17.85 9.98
N ARG A 343 -9.74 -17.43 9.61
CA ARG A 343 -10.81 -18.31 9.13
C ARG A 343 -10.68 -18.64 7.64
N GLU A 344 -9.88 -17.90 6.89
CA GLU A 344 -9.79 -18.06 5.44
C GLU A 344 -8.97 -19.29 5.03
N ALA A 345 -9.37 -19.96 3.96
CA ALA A 345 -8.77 -21.22 3.53
C ALA A 345 -7.26 -21.10 3.22
N ARG A 346 -6.82 -19.93 2.73
CA ARG A 346 -5.41 -19.67 2.42
C ARG A 346 -4.60 -19.12 3.58
N PHE A 347 -5.22 -18.88 4.73
CA PHE A 347 -4.48 -18.34 5.88
C PHE A 347 -3.33 -19.24 6.31
N ARG A 348 -2.17 -18.62 6.49
CA ARG A 348 -0.97 -19.22 7.13
C ARG A 348 -0.24 -18.10 7.87
N PRO A 349 0.07 -18.25 9.18
CA PRO A 349 0.64 -17.18 10.01
C PRO A 349 1.95 -16.58 9.52
N ARG A 350 2.63 -17.26 8.58
CA ARG A 350 3.92 -16.84 7.99
C ARG A 350 3.85 -16.69 6.48
N ALA A 351 2.64 -16.68 5.89
CA ALA A 351 2.49 -16.43 4.47
C ALA A 351 2.58 -14.93 4.17
N TYR A 352 3.33 -14.58 3.15
CA TYR A 352 3.72 -13.22 2.78
C TYR A 352 2.53 -12.24 2.82
N HIS A 353 1.54 -12.42 1.95
CA HIS A 353 0.32 -11.61 1.93
C HIS A 353 -0.92 -12.34 2.50
N ASN A 354 -0.77 -13.60 2.95
CA ASN A 354 -1.88 -14.46 3.38
C ASN A 354 -1.79 -14.84 4.86
N GLY A 355 -1.29 -13.92 5.73
CA GLY A 355 -1.29 -14.16 7.16
C GLY A 355 -0.29 -13.37 7.99
N ASN A 356 0.81 -12.86 7.42
CA ASN A 356 1.74 -11.97 8.10
C ASN A 356 1.07 -10.64 8.49
N VAL A 357 1.70 -9.91 9.41
CA VAL A 357 1.36 -8.55 9.80
C VAL A 357 2.34 -7.57 9.15
N TRP A 358 1.82 -6.61 8.39
CA TRP A 358 2.62 -5.62 7.68
C TRP A 358 2.55 -4.26 8.37
N GLY A 359 3.72 -3.63 8.58
CA GLY A 359 3.81 -2.34 9.27
C GLY A 359 3.01 -1.24 8.56
N ASN A 360 3.15 -1.14 7.24
CA ASN A 360 2.42 -0.17 6.42
C ASN A 360 0.90 -0.35 6.49
N ASP A 361 0.43 -1.59 6.32
CA ASP A 361 -1.00 -1.93 6.35
C ASP A 361 -1.64 -1.49 7.68
N ASN A 362 -0.98 -1.85 8.79
CA ASN A 362 -1.42 -1.50 10.13
C ASN A 362 -1.37 0.01 10.40
N TYR A 363 -0.36 0.71 9.89
CA TYR A 363 -0.25 2.15 10.03
C TYR A 363 -1.37 2.88 9.27
N VAL A 364 -1.64 2.50 8.02
CA VAL A 364 -2.75 3.07 7.22
C VAL A 364 -4.09 2.83 7.90
N ILE A 365 -4.33 1.63 8.44
CA ILE A 365 -5.54 1.32 9.20
C ILE A 365 -5.63 2.19 10.46
N SER A 366 -4.52 2.39 11.19
CA SER A 366 -4.50 3.23 12.40
C SER A 366 -4.88 4.69 12.12
N LEU A 367 -4.44 5.25 10.98
CA LEU A 367 -4.85 6.58 10.53
C LEU A 367 -6.35 6.66 10.27
N GLY A 368 -6.91 5.61 9.63
CA GLY A 368 -8.34 5.50 9.38
C GLY A 368 -9.17 5.40 10.66
N LEU A 369 -8.70 4.63 11.64
CA LEU A 369 -9.32 4.53 12.96
C LEU A 369 -9.33 5.88 13.67
N ALA A 370 -8.20 6.58 13.73
CA ALA A 370 -8.11 7.91 14.36
C ALA A 370 -9.01 8.92 13.65
N ARG A 371 -9.09 8.91 12.32
CA ARG A 371 -9.96 9.75 11.50
C ARG A 371 -11.44 9.64 11.90
N HIS A 372 -11.89 8.45 12.32
CA HIS A 372 -13.27 8.19 12.70
C HIS A 372 -13.49 8.15 14.22
N GLY A 373 -12.50 8.59 15.01
CA GLY A 373 -12.61 8.69 16.47
C GLY A 373 -12.42 7.39 17.23
N PHE A 374 -11.95 6.32 16.59
CA PHE A 374 -11.53 5.06 17.22
C PHE A 374 -10.09 5.17 17.72
N ASN A 375 -9.86 6.13 18.62
CA ASN A 375 -8.50 6.53 19.03
C ASN A 375 -7.78 5.44 19.84
N GLU A 376 -8.51 4.67 20.66
CA GLU A 376 -7.92 3.57 21.44
C GLU A 376 -7.39 2.46 20.51
N GLU A 377 -8.19 2.09 19.51
CA GLU A 377 -7.82 1.09 18.52
C GLU A 377 -6.65 1.59 17.63
N ALA A 378 -6.66 2.87 17.27
CA ALA A 378 -5.56 3.46 16.52
C ALA A 378 -4.23 3.41 17.29
N GLN A 379 -4.24 3.83 18.56
CA GLN A 379 -3.09 3.78 19.44
C GLN A 379 -2.60 2.35 19.68
N GLU A 380 -3.53 1.40 19.82
CA GLU A 380 -3.16 -0.01 19.98
C GLU A 380 -2.39 -0.56 18.79
N LEU A 381 -2.80 -0.23 17.55
CA LEU A 381 -2.05 -0.65 16.36
C LEU A 381 -0.67 0.00 16.29
N GLN A 382 -0.58 1.30 16.59
CA GLN A 382 0.70 2.01 16.61
C GLN A 382 1.63 1.43 17.68
N ARG A 383 1.11 1.15 18.88
CA ARG A 383 1.87 0.49 19.95
C ARG A 383 2.40 -0.89 19.55
N ARG A 384 1.59 -1.70 18.84
CA ARG A 384 2.02 -3.02 18.34
C ARG A 384 3.09 -2.88 17.26
N LEU A 385 2.99 -1.90 16.37
CA LEU A 385 4.03 -1.62 15.37
C LEU A 385 5.36 -1.26 16.04
N VAL A 386 5.33 -0.34 17.02
CA VAL A 386 6.53 0.04 17.80
C VAL A 386 7.11 -1.18 18.51
N ALA A 387 6.27 -1.99 19.18
CA ALA A 387 6.71 -3.20 19.87
C ALA A 387 7.36 -4.21 18.91
N SER A 388 6.82 -4.36 17.70
CA SER A 388 7.38 -5.24 16.67
C SER A 388 8.75 -4.77 16.19
N CYS A 389 8.93 -3.47 15.95
CA CYS A 389 10.23 -2.88 15.59
C CYS A 389 11.27 -3.08 16.71
N ARG A 390 10.87 -2.89 17.98
CA ARG A 390 11.74 -3.14 19.12
C ARG A 390 12.14 -4.61 19.26
N ALA A 391 11.17 -5.52 19.20
CA ALA A 391 11.42 -6.96 19.35
C ALA A 391 12.31 -7.53 18.25
N THR A 392 12.27 -6.93 17.06
CA THR A 392 13.10 -7.34 15.92
C THR A 392 14.41 -6.56 15.82
N HIS A 393 14.58 -5.46 16.57
CA HIS A 393 15.67 -4.50 16.43
C HIS A 393 15.84 -3.98 14.98
N ARG A 394 14.72 -3.86 14.23
CA ARG A 394 14.67 -3.50 12.80
C ARG A 394 13.38 -2.73 12.51
N PHE A 395 13.27 -2.26 11.28
CA PHE A 395 12.03 -1.75 10.70
C PHE A 395 11.54 -2.74 9.63
N PRO A 396 11.05 -3.92 10.04
CA PRO A 396 10.83 -5.01 9.12
C PRO A 396 9.69 -4.72 8.16
N GLU A 397 9.76 -5.32 6.98
CA GLU A 397 8.68 -5.32 5.99
C GLU A 397 7.41 -5.89 6.59
N PHE A 398 7.53 -7.02 7.28
CA PHE A 398 6.44 -7.70 7.99
C PHE A 398 6.97 -8.52 9.18
N VAL A 399 6.06 -8.87 10.07
CA VAL A 399 6.27 -9.83 11.16
C VAL A 399 5.26 -10.96 11.08
N ALA A 400 5.50 -12.04 11.80
CA ALA A 400 4.60 -13.21 11.82
C ALA A 400 3.20 -12.85 12.35
N GLY A 401 2.15 -13.35 11.70
CA GLY A 401 0.76 -13.20 12.12
C GLY A 401 0.27 -14.33 13.05
N GLY A 402 1.16 -14.87 13.89
CA GLY A 402 0.80 -15.89 14.88
C GLY A 402 -0.08 -15.35 16.01
N GLU A 403 -0.57 -16.27 16.86
CA GLU A 403 -1.32 -15.91 18.06
C GLU A 403 -0.46 -15.10 19.04
N PRO A 404 -1.07 -14.31 19.95
CA PRO A 404 -0.34 -13.58 20.97
C PRO A 404 0.63 -14.48 21.75
N GLY A 405 1.87 -14.00 21.95
CA GLY A 405 2.96 -14.76 22.57
C GLY A 405 3.77 -15.64 21.62
N THR A 406 3.48 -15.63 20.30
CA THR A 406 4.32 -16.31 19.32
C THR A 406 5.49 -15.41 18.88
N ASP A 407 6.56 -16.06 18.38
CA ASP A 407 7.73 -15.35 17.84
C ASP A 407 7.31 -14.46 16.65
N LEU A 408 7.63 -13.16 16.73
CA LEU A 408 7.37 -12.17 15.69
C LEU A 408 8.28 -12.35 14.47
N ILE A 409 9.44 -13.02 14.63
CA ILE A 409 10.39 -13.21 13.54
C ILE A 409 9.78 -14.17 12.52
N ALA A 410 9.52 -13.66 11.33
CA ALA A 410 9.00 -14.44 10.22
C ALA A 410 10.06 -14.61 9.14
N LYS A 411 10.19 -15.84 8.64
CA LYS A 411 10.76 -16.08 7.32
C LYS A 411 9.61 -16.30 6.36
N ARG A 412 9.60 -15.57 5.26
CA ARG A 412 8.60 -15.73 4.20
C ARG A 412 8.91 -17.00 3.43
N ILE A 413 7.89 -17.80 3.15
CA ILE A 413 7.99 -18.88 2.16
C ILE A 413 7.50 -18.30 0.83
N VAL A 414 8.37 -18.28 -0.16
CA VAL A 414 8.06 -17.80 -1.52
C VAL A 414 8.19 -18.98 -2.46
N ASP A 415 7.18 -19.21 -3.27
CA ASP A 415 7.29 -20.10 -4.41
C ASP A 415 7.88 -19.28 -5.57
N VAL A 416 9.20 -19.41 -5.79
CA VAL A 416 9.90 -18.74 -6.89
C VAL A 416 9.84 -19.64 -8.11
N TYR A 417 9.26 -19.12 -9.20
CA TYR A 417 9.29 -19.81 -10.49
C TYR A 417 10.70 -19.72 -11.09
N ASP A 418 11.37 -20.85 -11.22
CA ASP A 418 12.63 -20.95 -11.95
C ASP A 418 12.33 -21.21 -13.42
N SER A 419 12.43 -20.14 -14.23
CA SER A 419 12.20 -20.21 -15.67
C SER A 419 13.15 -21.15 -16.43
N ARG A 420 14.31 -21.48 -15.83
CA ARG A 420 15.30 -22.39 -16.43
C ARG A 420 14.86 -23.84 -16.39
N ASN A 421 14.04 -24.23 -15.43
CA ASN A 421 13.60 -25.62 -15.26
C ASN A 421 12.06 -25.78 -15.21
N GLY A 422 11.31 -24.67 -15.28
CA GLY A 422 9.85 -24.66 -15.26
C GLY A 422 9.24 -25.12 -13.92
N ARG A 423 9.98 -25.03 -12.81
CA ARG A 423 9.55 -25.49 -11.50
C ARG A 423 9.35 -24.34 -10.54
N LEU A 424 8.35 -24.47 -9.67
CA LEU A 424 8.20 -23.65 -8.48
C LEU A 424 9.14 -24.20 -7.39
N ASN A 425 10.12 -23.39 -7.01
CA ASN A 425 11.04 -23.70 -5.91
C ASN A 425 10.54 -22.96 -4.67
N ARG A 426 10.32 -23.70 -3.60
CA ARG A 426 9.99 -23.11 -2.31
C ARG A 426 11.26 -22.60 -1.65
N VAL A 427 11.33 -21.27 -1.46
CA VAL A 427 12.48 -20.58 -0.87
C VAL A 427 12.02 -19.85 0.39
N GLU A 428 12.77 -20.02 1.48
CA GLU A 428 12.59 -19.19 2.68
C GLU A 428 13.36 -17.88 2.47
N GLN A 429 12.65 -16.75 2.49
CA GLN A 429 13.24 -15.42 2.46
C GLN A 429 12.89 -14.67 3.75
N PRO A 430 13.86 -14.00 4.40
CA PRO A 430 13.56 -13.08 5.49
C PRO A 430 12.75 -11.88 4.95
N PRO A 431 12.01 -11.15 5.81
CA PRO A 431 11.48 -9.84 5.47
C PRO A 431 12.62 -8.88 5.12
N GLN A 432 12.35 -7.83 4.37
CA GLN A 432 13.26 -6.72 4.27
C GLN A 432 13.51 -6.17 5.68
N GLU A 433 14.78 -5.97 6.04
CA GLU A 433 15.15 -5.61 7.40
C GLU A 433 14.77 -4.18 7.75
N ILE A 434 14.92 -3.27 6.78
CA ILE A 434 14.64 -1.85 6.90
C ILE A 434 13.77 -1.45 5.71
N GLN A 435 12.47 -1.50 5.92
CA GLN A 435 11.47 -1.16 4.91
C GLN A 435 11.08 0.30 5.03
N GLY A 436 11.12 1.03 3.90
CA GLY A 436 10.90 2.47 3.86
C GLY A 436 9.57 2.93 4.48
N TRP A 437 8.48 2.27 4.17
CA TRP A 437 7.18 2.63 4.73
C TRP A 437 7.02 2.31 6.23
N THR A 438 7.71 1.27 6.76
CA THR A 438 7.75 1.02 8.21
C THR A 438 8.56 2.10 8.92
N VAL A 439 9.71 2.51 8.35
CA VAL A 439 10.50 3.64 8.83
C VAL A 439 9.68 4.92 8.85
N ALA A 440 8.97 5.22 7.74
CA ALA A 440 8.13 6.42 7.65
C ALA A 440 7.01 6.42 8.71
N ALA A 441 6.36 5.28 8.93
CA ALA A 441 5.34 5.13 9.97
C ALA A 441 5.92 5.40 11.36
N MET A 442 7.12 4.88 11.67
CA MET A 442 7.79 5.11 12.94
C MET A 442 8.15 6.59 13.14
N VAL A 443 8.76 7.23 12.12
CA VAL A 443 9.05 8.67 12.16
C VAL A 443 7.78 9.48 12.43
N ALA A 444 6.67 9.13 11.78
CA ALA A 444 5.41 9.84 11.97
C ALA A 444 4.82 9.62 13.38
N ILE A 445 4.92 8.42 13.95
CA ILE A 445 4.46 8.10 15.31
C ILE A 445 5.30 8.86 16.35
N GLU A 446 6.62 8.93 16.17
CA GLU A 446 7.53 9.63 17.10
C GLU A 446 7.34 11.16 17.11
N HIS A 447 6.76 11.74 16.05
CA HIS A 447 6.56 13.17 15.89
C HIS A 447 5.07 13.59 15.97
N SER A 448 4.15 12.66 16.26
CA SER A 448 2.73 12.93 16.51
C SER A 448 2.43 13.15 18.00
#